data_16a72f3ba0484bcaa2ca4c859692648c
#
_entry.id   16a72f3ba0484bcaa2ca4c859692648c
#
_cell.length_a   1.000
_cell.length_b   1.000
_cell.length_c   1.000
_cell.angle_alpha   90.00
_cell.angle_beta   90.00
_cell.angle_gamma   90.00
#
_symmetry.space_group_name_H-M   'P 1'
#
loop_
_entity.id
_entity.type
_entity.pdbx_description
1 polymer ?
#
loop_
_entity_poly.entity_id
_entity_poly.type
_entity_poly.pdbx_seq_one_letter_code
_entity_poly.pdbx_strand_id
1 'polypeptide(L)'
;MSEIILQVDGTNYEGWTAVSVSRSIETVAGAFDLACTENVGGDAAQWPLRPNQKCKILVNGQTVIDGYIDKVSIDVSDSAHGIAVSGRDKTGDLVDCAAVHSPAQWRNIKLLDLVKILAAPFGLEVILETVADTPLEVFKLEPAETAFAAIERACKLRGVLPVQARGALVLTHVGTERTATPLVYGGNIKSATADFDFSDRFSTYTVSGQRAGNDTDNGKAVAH
;
A
#
# COMPACT_ATOMS: atom_id res chain seq x y z
N MET A 1 6.28 26.85 1.73
CA MET A 1 6.78 25.48 2.06
C MET A 1 5.59 24.67 2.52
N SER A 2 5.50 23.40 2.15
CA SER A 2 4.46 22.54 2.70
C SER A 2 4.80 22.24 4.14
N GLU A 3 3.84 22.36 5.04
CA GLU A 3 3.97 22.01 6.43
C GLU A 3 3.84 20.49 6.57
N ILE A 4 4.83 19.85 7.19
CA ILE A 4 4.87 18.40 7.39
C ILE A 4 5.01 18.10 8.87
N ILE A 5 4.01 17.39 9.39
CA ILE A 5 3.87 17.05 10.79
C ILE A 5 3.88 15.54 10.95
N LEU A 6 4.74 15.03 11.83
CA LEU A 6 4.62 13.68 12.38
C LEU A 6 3.84 13.77 13.69
N GLN A 7 2.67 13.16 13.75
CA GLN A 7 1.87 13.10 14.97
C GLN A 7 1.98 11.72 15.59
N VAL A 8 2.38 11.66 16.86
CA VAL A 8 2.50 10.44 17.66
C VAL A 8 1.84 10.68 19.03
N ASP A 9 0.89 9.83 19.39
CA ASP A 9 0.17 9.90 20.67
C ASP A 9 -0.41 11.29 20.98
N GLY A 10 -0.88 12.00 19.94
CA GLY A 10 -1.44 13.36 20.06
C GLY A 10 -0.40 14.48 20.09
N THR A 11 0.89 14.17 20.12
CA THR A 11 1.98 15.15 20.06
C THR A 11 2.43 15.35 18.62
N ASN A 12 2.60 16.60 18.22
CA ASN A 12 3.09 16.98 16.90
C ASN A 12 4.60 17.22 16.95
N TYR A 13 5.31 16.64 15.98
CA TYR A 13 6.74 16.80 15.74
C TYR A 13 6.93 17.46 14.39
N GLU A 14 7.69 18.56 14.40
CA GLU A 14 7.92 19.46 13.25
C GLU A 14 9.41 19.82 13.17
N GLY A 15 9.79 20.63 12.17
CA GLY A 15 11.17 21.11 12.05
C GLY A 15 12.10 20.12 11.34
N TRP A 16 11.56 19.29 10.48
CA TRP A 16 12.32 18.32 9.69
C TRP A 16 13.26 19.01 8.70
N THR A 17 14.52 18.58 8.66
CA THR A 17 15.53 19.06 7.70
C THR A 17 15.46 18.33 6.36
N ALA A 18 15.02 17.08 6.38
CA ALA A 18 14.75 16.29 5.18
C ALA A 18 13.45 15.50 5.36
N VAL A 19 12.68 15.41 4.29
CA VAL A 19 11.39 14.73 4.26
C VAL A 19 11.24 13.98 2.95
N SER A 20 10.90 12.71 3.05
CA SER A 20 10.42 11.89 1.94
C SER A 20 9.11 11.23 2.35
N VAL A 21 8.06 11.38 1.55
CA VAL A 21 6.79 10.67 1.72
C VAL A 21 6.42 10.08 0.38
N SER A 22 6.31 8.77 0.31
CA SER A 22 6.03 8.04 -0.91
C SER A 22 4.71 7.28 -0.83
N ARG A 23 3.92 7.38 -1.90
CA ARG A 23 2.72 6.57 -2.15
C ARG A 23 2.69 6.19 -3.62
N SER A 24 2.34 4.95 -3.90
CA SER A 24 2.28 4.41 -5.26
C SER A 24 1.02 3.57 -5.44
N ILE A 25 0.57 3.42 -6.68
CA ILE A 25 -0.45 2.44 -7.05
C ILE A 25 0.13 1.03 -7.20
N GLU A 26 1.45 0.91 -7.32
CA GLU A 26 2.17 -0.36 -7.46
C GLU A 26 2.50 -1.00 -6.11
N THR A 27 2.55 -0.18 -5.04
CA THR A 27 2.82 -0.63 -3.67
C THR A 27 1.68 -0.21 -2.76
N VAL A 28 1.06 -1.17 -2.10
CA VAL A 28 -0.08 -0.87 -1.20
C VAL A 28 0.36 -0.08 0.03
N ALA A 29 1.59 -0.28 0.51
CA ALA A 29 2.12 0.39 1.69
C ALA A 29 2.81 1.71 1.31
N GLY A 30 2.24 2.84 1.74
CA GLY A 30 2.92 4.12 1.72
C GLY A 30 4.04 4.16 2.76
N ALA A 31 5.12 4.90 2.49
CA ALA A 31 6.27 5.01 3.37
C ALA A 31 6.67 6.45 3.60
N PHE A 32 7.34 6.71 4.71
CA PHE A 32 7.92 8.00 5.02
C PHE A 32 9.31 7.87 5.62
N ASP A 33 10.16 8.85 5.32
CA ASP A 33 11.46 9.06 5.92
C ASP A 33 11.59 10.54 6.29
N LEU A 34 11.86 10.80 7.57
CA LEU A 34 12.01 12.13 8.14
C LEU A 34 13.37 12.23 8.83
N ALA A 35 14.07 13.33 8.64
CA ALA A 35 15.31 13.59 9.35
C ALA A 35 15.31 14.99 9.95
N CYS A 36 15.90 15.11 11.12
CA CYS A 36 16.15 16.39 11.77
C CYS A 36 17.54 16.40 12.42
N THR A 37 18.03 17.60 12.70
CA THR A 37 19.24 17.81 13.50
C THR A 37 18.81 18.30 14.88
N GLU A 38 19.30 17.67 15.94
CA GLU A 38 19.08 18.14 17.30
C GLU A 38 20.15 19.18 17.66
N ASN A 39 19.72 20.34 18.17
CA ASN A 39 20.64 21.30 18.76
C ASN A 39 21.06 20.79 20.14
N VAL A 40 22.32 20.45 20.28
CA VAL A 40 22.93 20.05 21.55
C VAL A 40 23.07 21.28 22.44
N GLY A 41 22.06 21.57 23.23
CA GLY A 41 22.07 22.76 24.11
C GLY A 41 20.97 22.72 25.16
N GLY A 42 20.82 21.62 25.83
CA GLY A 42 19.89 21.44 26.97
C GLY A 42 19.88 19.99 27.38
N ASP A 43 19.49 19.72 28.63
CA ASP A 43 19.39 18.38 29.19
C ASP A 43 19.02 17.37 28.14
N ALA A 44 19.81 16.30 28.02
CA ALA A 44 19.59 15.20 27.08
C ALA A 44 18.21 14.55 27.34
N ALA A 45 17.17 15.27 26.96
CA ALA A 45 15.82 14.78 26.99
C ALA A 45 15.80 13.55 26.10
N GLN A 46 15.47 12.42 26.68
CA GLN A 46 15.33 11.18 25.92
C GLN A 46 14.45 11.46 24.70
N TRP A 47 15.00 11.25 23.53
CA TRP A 47 14.21 11.31 22.29
C TRP A 47 12.93 10.47 22.44
N PRO A 48 11.76 11.08 22.34
CA PRO A 48 10.52 10.44 22.80
C PRO A 48 9.99 9.39 21.80
N LEU A 49 10.44 9.45 20.53
CA LEU A 49 9.96 8.53 19.49
C LEU A 49 10.62 7.15 19.60
N ARG A 50 9.82 6.12 19.44
CA ARG A 50 10.22 4.73 19.50
C ARG A 50 9.66 3.95 18.31
N PRO A 51 10.35 2.91 17.82
CA PRO A 51 9.78 1.96 16.88
C PRO A 51 8.47 1.35 17.42
N ASN A 52 7.56 1.02 16.53
CA ASN A 52 6.25 0.45 16.79
C ASN A 52 5.20 1.41 17.40
N GLN A 53 5.50 2.69 17.56
CA GLN A 53 4.48 3.68 17.92
C GLN A 53 3.57 3.97 16.73
N LYS A 54 2.27 4.11 17.02
CA LYS A 54 1.28 4.58 16.03
C LYS A 54 1.58 6.04 15.68
N CYS A 55 1.57 6.32 14.39
CA CYS A 55 1.85 7.66 13.92
C CYS A 55 0.97 8.06 12.74
N LYS A 56 0.91 9.36 12.51
CA LYS A 56 0.30 9.95 11.30
C LYS A 56 1.25 10.96 10.70
N ILE A 57 1.37 10.93 9.38
CA ILE A 57 2.02 12.01 8.64
C ILE A 57 0.94 12.90 8.08
N LEU A 58 1.00 14.17 8.45
CA LEU A 58 0.13 15.21 7.92
C LEU A 58 0.93 16.11 6.98
N VAL A 59 0.35 16.41 5.83
CA VAL A 59 0.88 17.40 4.87
C VAL A 59 -0.17 18.48 4.71
N ASN A 60 0.15 19.71 5.07
CA ASN A 60 -0.78 20.85 5.08
C ASN A 60 -2.10 20.52 5.82
N GLY A 61 -2.01 19.84 6.95
CA GLY A 61 -3.16 19.43 7.77
C GLY A 61 -3.94 18.21 7.28
N GLN A 62 -3.59 17.65 6.12
CA GLN A 62 -4.21 16.43 5.58
C GLN A 62 -3.38 15.19 5.93
N THR A 63 -4.02 14.17 6.52
CA THR A 63 -3.36 12.90 6.80
C THR A 63 -3.04 12.17 5.50
N VAL A 64 -1.75 11.93 5.25
CA VAL A 64 -1.23 11.22 4.08
C VAL A 64 -0.86 9.78 4.43
N ILE A 65 -0.28 9.54 5.61
CA ILE A 65 0.04 8.22 6.14
C ILE A 65 -0.61 8.08 7.52
N ASP A 66 -1.20 6.93 7.80
CA ASP A 66 -1.68 6.50 9.12
C ASP A 66 -1.14 5.10 9.37
N GLY A 67 -0.14 4.99 10.23
CA GLY A 67 0.59 3.74 10.40
C GLY A 67 1.49 3.69 11.62
N TYR A 68 2.70 3.21 11.42
CA TYR A 68 3.65 2.95 12.49
C TYR A 68 5.04 3.48 12.15
N ILE A 69 5.79 3.82 13.20
CA ILE A 69 7.23 4.04 13.10
C ILE A 69 7.92 2.67 13.04
N ASP A 70 8.60 2.39 11.94
CA ASP A 70 9.38 1.14 11.79
C ASP A 70 10.77 1.28 12.41
N LYS A 71 11.41 2.44 12.22
CA LYS A 71 12.80 2.65 12.64
C LYS A 71 13.04 4.08 13.13
N VAL A 72 13.81 4.17 14.20
CA VAL A 72 14.43 5.41 14.66
C VAL A 72 15.92 5.21 14.67
N SER A 73 16.66 6.05 13.95
CA SER A 73 18.12 6.07 13.92
C SER A 73 18.62 7.36 14.56
N ILE A 74 19.58 7.25 15.44
CA ILE A 74 20.22 8.39 16.11
C ILE A 74 21.71 8.31 15.81
N ASP A 75 22.23 9.32 15.12
CA ASP A 75 23.64 9.46 14.81
C ASP A 75 24.23 10.56 15.69
N VAL A 76 25.27 10.21 16.43
CA VAL A 76 25.97 11.14 17.34
C VAL A 76 27.42 11.21 16.90
N SER A 77 27.89 12.41 16.57
CA SER A 77 29.29 12.69 16.29
C SER A 77 29.78 13.91 17.08
N ASP A 78 31.05 14.19 17.05
CA ASP A 78 31.64 15.33 17.75
C ASP A 78 31.09 16.70 17.30
N SER A 79 30.46 16.76 16.13
CA SER A 79 29.99 18.00 15.49
C SER A 79 28.53 18.02 15.10
N ALA A 80 27.82 16.89 15.18
CA ALA A 80 26.42 16.83 14.77
C ALA A 80 25.65 15.69 15.47
N HIS A 81 24.41 15.98 15.81
CA HIS A 81 23.42 14.98 16.19
C HIS A 81 22.35 14.92 15.13
N GLY A 82 22.20 13.77 14.50
CA GLY A 82 21.21 13.49 13.49
C GLY A 82 20.18 12.49 14.02
N ILE A 83 18.90 12.74 13.74
CA ILE A 83 17.81 11.83 14.04
C ILE A 83 17.06 11.55 12.75
N ALA A 84 16.88 10.28 12.43
CA ALA A 84 16.05 9.84 11.32
C ALA A 84 14.95 8.92 11.81
N VAL A 85 13.73 9.17 11.34
CA VAL A 85 12.53 8.40 11.66
C VAL A 85 11.93 7.92 10.36
N SER A 86 11.74 6.63 10.23
CA SER A 86 11.06 6.04 9.07
C SER A 86 9.94 5.11 9.49
N GLY A 87 8.96 4.97 8.61
CA GLY A 87 7.83 4.10 8.87
C GLY A 87 6.92 3.96 7.66
N ARG A 88 5.87 3.16 7.85
CA ARG A 88 4.90 2.84 6.81
C ARG A 88 3.47 2.99 7.33
N ASP A 89 2.52 3.02 6.42
CA ASP A 89 1.12 2.95 6.79
C ASP A 89 0.71 1.52 7.24
N LYS A 90 -0.48 1.40 7.81
CA LYS A 90 -1.01 0.14 8.35
C LYS A 90 -1.11 -0.99 7.33
N THR A 91 -1.17 -0.68 6.04
CA THR A 91 -1.21 -1.72 5.00
C THR A 91 0.12 -2.44 4.85
N GLY A 92 1.21 -1.92 5.45
CA GLY A 92 2.49 -2.61 5.55
C GLY A 92 2.36 -3.98 6.23
N ASP A 93 1.52 -4.08 7.25
CA ASP A 93 1.28 -5.35 7.95
C ASP A 93 0.67 -6.43 7.05
N LEU A 94 -0.15 -6.04 6.06
CA LEU A 94 -0.69 -6.98 5.06
C LEU A 94 0.41 -7.57 4.17
N VAL A 95 1.47 -6.79 3.90
CA VAL A 95 2.57 -7.20 3.04
C VAL A 95 3.53 -8.13 3.78
N ASP A 96 3.77 -7.85 5.06
CA ASP A 96 4.77 -8.55 5.86
C ASP A 96 4.21 -9.82 6.53
N CYS A 97 2.93 -9.84 6.88
CA CYS A 97 2.34 -10.92 7.65
C CYS A 97 1.64 -11.96 6.77
N ALA A 98 1.83 -13.23 7.12
CA ALA A 98 1.13 -14.33 6.46
C ALA A 98 -0.38 -14.29 6.73
N ALA A 99 -1.17 -14.67 5.71
CA ALA A 99 -2.61 -14.85 5.86
C ALA A 99 -2.90 -16.13 6.66
N VAL A 100 -3.51 -15.97 7.83
CA VAL A 100 -3.91 -17.10 8.69
C VAL A 100 -5.42 -17.06 8.88
N HIS A 101 -6.10 -18.08 8.41
CA HIS A 101 -7.56 -18.23 8.61
C HIS A 101 -7.96 -19.71 8.66
N SER A 102 -8.99 -20.04 9.43
CA SER A 102 -9.60 -21.36 9.47
C SER A 102 -11.10 -21.24 9.18
N PRO A 103 -11.62 -21.89 8.14
CA PRO A 103 -10.90 -22.68 7.12
C PRO A 103 -10.06 -21.80 6.19
N ALA A 104 -8.97 -22.35 5.64
CA ALA A 104 -8.10 -21.66 4.68
C ALA A 104 -8.62 -21.74 3.24
N GLN A 105 -9.89 -22.09 3.06
CA GLN A 105 -10.54 -22.23 1.75
C GLN A 105 -11.99 -21.77 1.84
N TRP A 106 -12.41 -21.03 0.82
CA TRP A 106 -13.79 -20.57 0.64
C TRP A 106 -14.36 -21.07 -0.69
N ARG A 107 -15.67 -21.24 -0.72
CA ARG A 107 -16.43 -21.56 -1.92
C ARG A 107 -17.50 -20.51 -2.12
N ASN A 108 -17.68 -20.09 -3.37
CA ASN A 108 -18.70 -19.12 -3.78
C ASN A 108 -18.68 -17.83 -2.93
N ILE A 109 -17.46 -17.29 -2.70
CA ILE A 109 -17.25 -16.08 -1.90
C ILE A 109 -17.11 -14.84 -2.77
N LYS A 110 -17.75 -13.74 -2.39
CA LYS A 110 -17.56 -12.45 -3.05
C LYS A 110 -16.18 -11.88 -2.72
N LEU A 111 -15.59 -11.15 -3.68
CA LEU A 111 -14.27 -10.53 -3.51
C LEU A 111 -14.22 -9.63 -2.25
N LEU A 112 -15.23 -8.76 -2.07
CA LEU A 112 -15.27 -7.85 -0.92
C LEU A 112 -15.26 -8.61 0.41
N ASP A 113 -16.04 -9.69 0.52
CA ASP A 113 -16.15 -10.46 1.76
C ASP A 113 -14.83 -11.17 2.08
N LEU A 114 -14.20 -11.76 1.06
CA LEU A 114 -12.87 -12.37 1.19
C LEU A 114 -11.82 -11.37 1.66
N VAL A 115 -11.76 -10.20 1.02
CA VAL A 115 -10.78 -9.16 1.38
C VAL A 115 -11.03 -8.61 2.78
N LYS A 116 -12.29 -8.43 3.19
CA LYS A 116 -12.63 -8.06 4.57
C LYS A 116 -12.16 -9.09 5.59
N ILE A 117 -12.35 -10.39 5.30
CA ILE A 117 -11.87 -11.47 6.18
C ILE A 117 -10.34 -11.40 6.33
N LEU A 118 -9.61 -11.22 5.23
CA LEU A 118 -8.14 -11.19 5.23
C LEU A 118 -7.57 -9.91 5.85
N ALA A 119 -8.27 -8.78 5.74
CA ALA A 119 -7.85 -7.49 6.30
C ALA A 119 -8.25 -7.29 7.78
N ALA A 120 -9.25 -8.02 8.27
CA ALA A 120 -9.80 -7.87 9.62
C ALA A 120 -8.76 -8.02 10.75
N PRO A 121 -7.83 -9.01 10.72
CA PRO A 121 -6.81 -9.14 11.75
C PRO A 121 -5.91 -7.91 11.91
N PHE A 122 -5.78 -7.10 10.87
CA PHE A 122 -4.95 -5.89 10.82
C PHE A 122 -5.74 -4.61 11.15
N GLY A 123 -7.04 -4.74 11.44
CA GLY A 123 -7.90 -3.60 11.75
C GLY A 123 -8.07 -2.61 10.59
N LEU A 124 -7.94 -3.10 9.36
CA LEU A 124 -8.07 -2.27 8.15
C LEU A 124 -9.51 -2.28 7.65
N GLU A 125 -10.03 -1.09 7.37
CA GLU A 125 -11.28 -0.93 6.65
C GLU A 125 -11.08 -1.28 5.17
N VAL A 126 -12.09 -1.94 4.57
CA VAL A 126 -12.09 -2.29 3.14
C VAL A 126 -13.27 -1.62 2.47
N ILE A 127 -12.98 -0.79 1.47
CA ILE A 127 -13.96 -0.04 0.68
C ILE A 127 -13.97 -0.59 -0.74
N LEU A 128 -15.16 -0.85 -1.29
CA LEU A 128 -15.33 -1.25 -2.68
C LEU A 128 -15.87 -0.06 -3.49
N GLU A 129 -15.06 0.47 -4.39
CA GLU A 129 -15.42 1.57 -5.30
C GLU A 129 -15.75 1.09 -6.73
N THR A 130 -15.93 -0.23 -6.90
CA THR A 130 -16.19 -0.82 -8.21
C THR A 130 -17.18 -1.97 -8.10
N VAL A 131 -17.70 -2.43 -9.23
CA VAL A 131 -18.56 -3.60 -9.27
C VAL A 131 -17.72 -4.87 -9.40
N ALA A 132 -17.79 -5.75 -8.41
CA ALA A 132 -17.10 -7.05 -8.38
C ALA A 132 -18.04 -8.11 -7.78
N ASP A 133 -19.25 -8.23 -8.34
CA ASP A 133 -20.33 -9.04 -7.75
C ASP A 133 -20.23 -10.53 -8.05
N THR A 134 -19.46 -10.92 -9.08
CA THR A 134 -19.31 -12.34 -9.43
C THR A 134 -18.46 -13.03 -8.35
N PRO A 135 -19.02 -14.02 -7.63
CA PRO A 135 -18.29 -14.74 -6.60
C PRO A 135 -17.12 -15.55 -7.17
N LEU A 136 -16.10 -15.74 -6.37
CA LEU A 136 -15.03 -16.72 -6.62
C LEU A 136 -15.57 -18.11 -6.30
N GLU A 137 -15.58 -19.02 -7.27
CA GLU A 137 -16.10 -20.38 -7.08
C GLU A 137 -15.34 -21.11 -5.97
N VAL A 138 -14.02 -21.05 -6.02
CA VAL A 138 -13.11 -21.57 -4.99
C VAL A 138 -11.95 -20.60 -4.83
N PHE A 139 -11.65 -20.23 -3.61
CA PHE A 139 -10.43 -19.53 -3.24
C PHE A 139 -9.77 -20.21 -2.07
N LYS A 140 -8.47 -20.48 -2.17
CA LYS A 140 -7.67 -21.15 -1.15
C LYS A 140 -6.42 -20.33 -0.86
N LEU A 141 -6.06 -20.20 0.41
CA LEU A 141 -4.78 -19.63 0.81
C LEU A 141 -3.65 -20.61 0.46
N GLU A 142 -2.58 -20.06 -0.08
CA GLU A 142 -1.35 -20.83 -0.29
C GLU A 142 -0.52 -20.86 1.01
N PRO A 143 0.28 -21.90 1.23
CA PRO A 143 1.15 -21.97 2.40
C PRO A 143 2.10 -20.78 2.48
N ALA A 144 2.15 -20.12 3.63
CA ALA A 144 2.98 -18.95 3.91
C ALA A 144 2.73 -17.72 3.02
N GLU A 145 1.62 -17.69 2.26
CA GLU A 145 1.20 -16.53 1.47
C GLU A 145 0.89 -15.35 2.38
N THR A 146 1.39 -14.15 2.06
CA THR A 146 1.05 -12.95 2.83
C THR A 146 -0.41 -12.54 2.60
N ALA A 147 -0.98 -11.80 3.55
CA ALA A 147 -2.36 -11.35 3.43
C ALA A 147 -2.55 -10.50 2.17
N PHE A 148 -1.58 -9.63 1.84
CA PHE A 148 -1.65 -8.84 0.62
C PHE A 148 -1.52 -9.67 -0.65
N ALA A 149 -0.61 -10.64 -0.69
CA ALA A 149 -0.46 -11.53 -1.85
C ALA A 149 -1.76 -12.29 -2.16
N ALA A 150 -2.44 -12.80 -1.12
CA ALA A 150 -3.75 -13.43 -1.27
C ALA A 150 -4.81 -12.46 -1.79
N ILE A 151 -4.86 -11.23 -1.24
CA ILE A 151 -5.78 -10.17 -1.69
C ILE A 151 -5.50 -9.80 -3.14
N GLU A 152 -4.24 -9.55 -3.49
CA GLU A 152 -3.83 -9.19 -4.85
C GLU A 152 -4.22 -10.28 -5.86
N ARG A 153 -3.97 -11.55 -5.53
CA ARG A 153 -4.34 -12.69 -6.35
C ARG A 153 -5.85 -12.79 -6.56
N ALA A 154 -6.63 -12.57 -5.50
CA ALA A 154 -8.10 -12.53 -5.60
C ALA A 154 -8.58 -11.35 -6.46
N CYS A 155 -7.97 -10.18 -6.31
CA CYS A 155 -8.28 -8.97 -7.08
C CYS A 155 -7.94 -9.17 -8.57
N LYS A 156 -6.79 -9.77 -8.90
CA LYS A 156 -6.38 -10.09 -10.28
C LYS A 156 -7.41 -10.98 -11.00
N LEU A 157 -8.04 -11.94 -10.31
CA LEU A 157 -9.10 -12.79 -10.87
C LEU A 157 -10.37 -11.99 -11.23
N ARG A 158 -10.52 -10.77 -10.76
CA ARG A 158 -11.68 -9.90 -11.00
C ARG A 158 -11.31 -8.59 -11.72
N GLY A 159 -10.04 -8.43 -12.12
CA GLY A 159 -9.55 -7.21 -12.75
C GLY A 159 -9.64 -5.98 -11.86
N VAL A 160 -9.61 -6.17 -10.53
CA VAL A 160 -9.70 -5.12 -9.51
C VAL A 160 -8.31 -4.77 -9.00
N LEU A 161 -8.09 -3.50 -8.74
CA LEU A 161 -6.85 -2.96 -8.18
C LEU A 161 -7.03 -2.66 -6.69
N PRO A 162 -6.29 -3.33 -5.78
CA PRO A 162 -6.26 -2.96 -4.37
C PRO A 162 -5.26 -1.82 -4.15
N VAL A 163 -5.73 -0.70 -3.62
CA VAL A 163 -4.89 0.48 -3.33
C VAL A 163 -5.15 0.99 -1.92
N GLN A 164 -4.14 1.59 -1.30
CA GLN A 164 -4.33 2.31 -0.04
C GLN A 164 -4.84 3.72 -0.34
N ALA A 165 -5.96 4.10 0.24
CA ALA A 165 -6.47 5.46 0.19
C ALA A 165 -7.25 5.79 1.47
N ARG A 166 -7.12 7.02 1.96
CA ARG A 166 -7.87 7.53 3.13
C ARG A 166 -7.76 6.67 4.40
N GLY A 167 -6.63 5.97 4.58
CA GLY A 167 -6.42 5.07 5.72
C GLY A 167 -7.13 3.71 5.60
N ALA A 168 -7.70 3.39 4.44
CA ALA A 168 -8.41 2.15 4.13
C ALA A 168 -7.76 1.42 2.96
N LEU A 169 -8.08 0.13 2.81
CA LEU A 169 -7.81 -0.64 1.60
C LEU A 169 -8.99 -0.47 0.64
N VAL A 170 -8.75 0.20 -0.48
CA VAL A 170 -9.78 0.50 -1.49
C VAL A 170 -9.63 -0.46 -2.67
N LEU A 171 -10.71 -1.12 -3.02
CA LEU A 171 -10.83 -1.97 -4.19
C LEU A 171 -11.45 -1.18 -5.33
N THR A 172 -10.65 -0.87 -6.35
CA THR A 172 -11.05 0.02 -7.45
C THR A 172 -10.61 -0.51 -8.81
N HIS A 173 -10.98 0.17 -9.88
CA HIS A 173 -10.41 -0.01 -11.22
C HIS A 173 -9.52 1.18 -11.56
N VAL A 174 -8.69 1.02 -12.58
CA VAL A 174 -7.97 2.15 -13.17
C VAL A 174 -8.98 3.19 -13.60
N GLY A 175 -8.84 4.41 -13.09
CA GLY A 175 -9.77 5.50 -13.35
C GLY A 175 -9.77 5.92 -14.82
N THR A 176 -10.94 6.31 -15.30
CA THR A 176 -11.11 6.91 -16.63
C THR A 176 -11.16 8.43 -16.56
N GLU A 177 -11.16 8.99 -15.36
CA GLU A 177 -11.21 10.43 -15.14
C GLU A 177 -9.91 11.10 -15.58
N ARG A 178 -10.04 12.24 -16.22
CA ARG A 178 -8.92 13.09 -16.61
C ARG A 178 -8.79 14.22 -15.61
N THR A 179 -7.56 14.55 -15.24
CA THR A 179 -7.30 15.73 -14.42
C THR A 179 -7.70 16.99 -15.17
N ALA A 180 -8.30 17.95 -14.46
CA ALA A 180 -8.68 19.24 -15.04
C ALA A 180 -7.47 20.10 -15.48
N THR A 181 -6.31 19.86 -14.86
CA THR A 181 -5.08 20.60 -15.16
C THR A 181 -4.25 19.84 -16.20
N PRO A 182 -4.08 20.38 -17.43
CA PRO A 182 -3.23 19.75 -18.43
C PRO A 182 -1.76 19.87 -18.04
N LEU A 183 -0.96 18.88 -18.43
CA LEU A 183 0.49 18.94 -18.34
C LEU A 183 1.03 19.68 -19.56
N VAL A 184 1.65 20.85 -19.35
CA VAL A 184 2.13 21.71 -20.42
C VAL A 184 3.63 21.96 -20.24
N TYR A 185 4.43 21.55 -21.24
CA TYR A 185 5.86 21.83 -21.27
C TYR A 185 6.12 23.32 -21.41
N GLY A 186 7.02 23.86 -20.57
CA GLY A 186 7.26 25.30 -20.48
C GLY A 186 6.24 26.06 -19.63
N GLY A 187 5.16 25.41 -19.20
CA GLY A 187 4.20 25.92 -18.22
C GLY A 187 4.44 25.29 -16.85
N ASN A 188 3.68 24.24 -16.55
CA ASN A 188 3.78 23.53 -15.28
C ASN A 188 4.76 22.34 -15.31
N ILE A 189 5.29 21.95 -16.47
CA ILE A 189 6.40 20.99 -16.61
C ILE A 189 7.70 21.75 -16.87
N LYS A 190 8.65 21.64 -15.93
CA LYS A 190 9.98 22.24 -16.06
C LYS A 190 10.96 21.34 -16.82
N SER A 191 10.87 20.04 -16.59
CA SER A 191 11.65 19.04 -17.31
C SER A 191 10.82 17.74 -17.41
N ALA A 192 11.02 16.98 -18.48
CA ALA A 192 10.43 15.67 -18.66
C ALA A 192 11.44 14.75 -19.35
N THR A 193 11.49 13.51 -18.89
CA THR A 193 12.21 12.41 -19.54
C THR A 193 11.20 11.30 -19.83
N ALA A 194 11.30 10.68 -20.99
CA ALA A 194 10.48 9.55 -21.36
C ALA A 194 11.37 8.44 -21.93
N ASP A 195 11.26 7.27 -21.35
CA ASP A 195 11.89 6.05 -21.82
C ASP A 195 10.80 5.16 -22.46
N PHE A 196 11.06 4.71 -23.68
CA PHE A 196 10.18 3.81 -24.41
C PHE A 196 10.86 2.44 -24.51
N ASP A 197 10.45 1.52 -23.66
CA ASP A 197 10.93 0.14 -23.68
C ASP A 197 9.86 -0.79 -24.22
N PHE A 198 10.22 -1.56 -25.25
CA PHE A 198 9.38 -2.55 -25.90
C PHE A 198 9.94 -3.97 -25.76
N SER A 199 10.93 -4.19 -24.89
CA SER A 199 11.61 -5.48 -24.72
C SER A 199 10.64 -6.60 -24.33
N ASP A 200 9.60 -6.29 -23.54
CA ASP A 200 8.59 -7.25 -23.09
C ASP A 200 7.30 -7.23 -23.94
N ARG A 201 7.35 -6.61 -25.11
CA ARG A 201 6.22 -6.62 -26.03
C ARG A 201 6.30 -7.76 -27.03
N PHE A 202 5.33 -8.65 -26.99
CA PHE A 202 5.24 -9.79 -27.88
C PHE A 202 4.15 -9.58 -28.93
N SER A 203 4.34 -10.19 -30.11
CA SER A 203 3.36 -10.15 -31.20
C SER A 203 2.09 -10.98 -30.91
N THR A 204 2.22 -11.98 -30.04
CA THR A 204 1.12 -12.88 -29.68
C THR A 204 1.19 -13.22 -28.19
N TYR A 205 0.06 -13.11 -27.52
CA TYR A 205 -0.14 -13.55 -26.15
C TYR A 205 -1.13 -14.69 -26.13
N THR A 206 -0.72 -15.86 -25.63
CA THR A 206 -1.59 -17.02 -25.48
C THR A 206 -1.88 -17.22 -24.01
N VAL A 207 -3.14 -17.16 -23.64
CA VAL A 207 -3.59 -17.43 -22.27
C VAL A 207 -4.30 -18.78 -22.28
N SER A 208 -3.82 -19.70 -21.43
CA SER A 208 -4.46 -21.01 -21.26
C SER A 208 -5.09 -21.07 -19.88
N GLY A 209 -6.30 -21.56 -19.79
CA GLY A 209 -7.05 -21.76 -18.56
C GLY A 209 -7.71 -23.12 -18.50
N GLN A 210 -8.05 -23.55 -17.31
CA GLN A 210 -8.82 -24.77 -17.08
C GLN A 210 -9.81 -24.52 -15.95
N ARG A 211 -11.02 -25.03 -16.12
CA ARG A 211 -12.05 -25.04 -15.07
C ARG A 211 -12.46 -26.50 -14.74
N ALA A 212 -13.07 -26.70 -13.59
CA ALA A 212 -13.66 -27.98 -13.27
C ALA A 212 -14.75 -28.34 -14.29
N GLY A 213 -14.71 -29.55 -14.79
CA GLY A 213 -15.77 -30.08 -15.64
C GLY A 213 -17.00 -30.50 -14.82
N ASN A 214 -18.08 -30.77 -15.51
CA ASN A 214 -19.29 -31.41 -14.99
C ASN A 214 -19.75 -32.52 -15.97
N ASP A 215 -20.86 -33.16 -15.69
CA ASP A 215 -21.35 -34.29 -16.48
C ASP A 215 -21.64 -33.95 -17.97
N THR A 216 -21.90 -32.65 -18.24
CA THR A 216 -22.22 -32.17 -19.60
C THR A 216 -21.08 -31.39 -20.25
N ASP A 217 -20.14 -30.87 -19.47
CA ASP A 217 -19.06 -29.99 -19.93
C ASP A 217 -17.72 -30.50 -19.36
N ASN A 218 -17.00 -31.28 -20.15
CA ASN A 218 -15.76 -31.97 -19.73
C ASN A 218 -14.73 -32.01 -20.87
N GLY A 219 -13.53 -32.53 -20.55
CA GLY A 219 -12.45 -32.67 -21.53
C GLY A 219 -12.02 -31.34 -22.13
N LYS A 220 -11.98 -31.27 -23.50
CA LYS A 220 -11.56 -30.06 -24.22
C LYS A 220 -12.48 -28.87 -24.04
N ALA A 221 -13.73 -29.06 -23.63
CA ALA A 221 -14.69 -27.96 -23.39
C ALA A 221 -14.38 -27.13 -22.15
N VAL A 222 -13.58 -27.65 -21.24
CA VAL A 222 -13.18 -26.94 -19.99
C VAL A 222 -11.73 -26.44 -20.02
N ALA A 223 -10.99 -26.71 -21.08
CA ALA A 223 -9.63 -26.22 -21.36
C ALA A 223 -9.69 -25.04 -22.34
N HIS A 224 -9.09 -23.90 -21.98
CA HIS A 224 -9.01 -22.68 -22.77
C HIS A 224 -7.59 -22.22 -22.96
#